data_828dae60b2516db395c9fccd3ffd32ab
#
_entry.id   828dae60b2516db395c9fccd3ffd32ab
#
_cell.length_a   1.000
_cell.length_b   1.000
_cell.length_c   1.000
_cell.angle_alpha   90.00
_cell.angle_beta   90.00
_cell.angle_gamma   90.00
#
_symmetry.space_group_name_H-M   'P 1'
#
loop_
_entity.id
_entity.type
_entity.pdbx_description
1 polymer ?
#
loop_
_entity_poly.entity_id
_entity_poly.type
_entity_poly.pdbx_seq_one_letter_code
_entity_poly.pdbx_strand_id
1 'polypeptide(L)'
;MYSLKQFLLVTTALFLPLLSTAPFSKQTPDTAPPVDTPYHETARYNSPEPDQYAACLHYLESNRTDYLAYQQKHPELNAWDVVTQVNIGLNRPFYTGIQTVDDPNSLLVLCNKYRKLPDGYAPADLRSLSSGLAAGSANQMRREAADAFEALCADAKAAGYTIRAQSAYRSYSTQKSLYARYAARDGAAGADVYSARAGHSDHQTGLVVDVKNATQPYNRFGQTAEYQWAKDNIHKYGFIIHYPEGTQSITGYKTEEWHWRYVGKEAATAIYNLGITLDEYCAIFLTGNASGTPSLTSDTPGQISVKAGDTYTFLLKPQGALQVPTFTTGNGEVLATCGLVYRGGNYYVSVRGAAPGSTNVYASFPGQTPVSYCSVTVS
;
A
#
# COMPACT_ATOMS: atom_id res chain seq x y z
N MET A 1 -62.45 37.52 -11.11
CA MET A 1 -61.88 38.33 -12.20
C MET A 1 -60.43 38.64 -11.83
N TYR A 2 -59.51 38.42 -12.79
CA TYR A 2 -58.05 38.63 -12.83
C TYR A 2 -57.28 37.37 -12.41
N SER A 3 -56.85 36.62 -13.30
CA SER A 3 -55.89 36.57 -14.40
C SER A 3 -54.51 36.06 -13.92
N LEU A 4 -54.22 34.78 -14.24
CA LEU A 4 -52.90 34.15 -14.19
C LEU A 4 -51.92 34.89 -15.10
N LYS A 5 -50.69 35.13 -14.60
CA LYS A 5 -49.53 35.27 -15.41
C LYS A 5 -48.53 34.20 -15.03
N GLN A 6 -48.27 33.31 -15.97
CA GLN A 6 -47.16 32.33 -15.95
C GLN A 6 -45.85 33.07 -16.08
N PHE A 7 -44.92 32.81 -15.14
CA PHE A 7 -43.50 33.10 -15.32
C PHE A 7 -42.78 31.78 -15.66
N LEU A 8 -42.29 31.70 -16.86
CA LEU A 8 -41.44 30.63 -17.36
C LEU A 8 -40.03 30.88 -16.81
N LEU A 9 -39.58 30.06 -15.85
CA LEU A 9 -38.21 30.05 -15.39
C LEU A 9 -37.44 29.06 -16.27
N VAL A 10 -36.59 29.61 -17.15
CA VAL A 10 -35.59 28.83 -17.91
C VAL A 10 -34.43 28.55 -16.95
N THR A 11 -34.36 27.37 -16.40
CA THR A 11 -33.18 26.88 -15.70
C THR A 11 -32.20 26.32 -16.74
N THR A 12 -31.16 27.09 -17.03
CA THR A 12 -29.96 26.61 -17.70
C THR A 12 -29.22 25.65 -16.78
N ALA A 13 -29.35 24.34 -17.01
CA ALA A 13 -28.52 23.34 -16.37
C ALA A 13 -27.10 23.41 -16.98
N LEU A 14 -26.15 23.90 -16.20
CA LEU A 14 -24.74 23.71 -16.48
C LEU A 14 -24.40 22.23 -16.27
N PHE A 15 -24.22 21.51 -17.35
CA PHE A 15 -23.58 20.19 -17.33
C PHE A 15 -22.08 20.40 -17.06
N LEU A 16 -21.65 20.15 -15.83
CA LEU A 16 -20.25 19.80 -15.56
C LEU A 16 -20.03 18.35 -16.01
N PRO A 17 -18.98 18.03 -16.77
CA PRO A 17 -18.65 16.65 -17.07
C PRO A 17 -18.21 15.97 -15.77
N LEU A 18 -18.96 14.96 -15.35
CA LEU A 18 -18.53 13.99 -14.35
C LEU A 18 -17.28 13.29 -14.90
N LEU A 19 -16.13 13.57 -14.31
CA LEU A 19 -14.94 12.75 -14.43
C LEU A 19 -15.29 11.34 -13.92
N SER A 20 -15.52 10.42 -14.84
CA SER A 20 -15.68 9.01 -14.56
C SER A 20 -14.33 8.46 -14.10
N THR A 21 -14.13 8.41 -12.79
CA THR A 21 -13.11 7.56 -12.20
C THR A 21 -13.65 6.13 -12.19
N ALA A 22 -13.34 5.36 -13.24
CA ALA A 22 -13.61 3.93 -13.23
C ALA A 22 -12.81 3.30 -12.05
N PRO A 23 -13.45 2.46 -11.23
CA PRO A 23 -12.76 1.80 -10.13
C PRO A 23 -11.77 0.76 -10.68
N PHE A 24 -10.55 0.75 -10.14
CA PHE A 24 -9.60 -0.33 -10.34
C PHE A 24 -10.23 -1.65 -9.90
N SER A 25 -10.61 -2.51 -10.84
CA SER A 25 -10.97 -3.88 -10.51
C SER A 25 -9.69 -4.65 -10.25
N LYS A 26 -9.47 -5.10 -9.02
CA LYS A 26 -8.50 -6.14 -8.72
C LYS A 26 -8.90 -7.39 -9.51
N GLN A 27 -8.17 -7.71 -10.57
CA GLN A 27 -8.19 -9.07 -11.09
C GLN A 27 -7.56 -9.98 -10.05
N THR A 28 -8.30 -11.02 -9.66
CA THR A 28 -7.78 -12.16 -8.92
C THR A 28 -6.60 -12.78 -9.69
N PRO A 29 -5.60 -13.39 -8.99
CA PRO A 29 -4.37 -13.92 -9.61
C PRO A 29 -4.58 -15.00 -10.67
N ASP A 30 -5.81 -15.48 -10.92
CA ASP A 30 -6.08 -16.67 -11.73
C ASP A 30 -6.47 -16.40 -13.20
N THR A 31 -6.47 -15.16 -13.69
CA THR A 31 -6.76 -14.88 -15.10
C THR A 31 -5.80 -13.88 -15.74
N ALA A 32 -4.49 -14.04 -15.53
CA ALA A 32 -3.53 -13.46 -16.44
C ALA A 32 -3.64 -14.24 -17.77
N PRO A 33 -3.81 -13.57 -18.93
CA PRO A 33 -3.73 -14.27 -20.19
C PRO A 33 -2.36 -14.93 -20.31
N PRO A 34 -2.25 -16.13 -20.93
CA PRO A 34 -0.98 -16.78 -21.11
C PRO A 34 -0.07 -15.83 -21.91
N VAL A 35 1.02 -15.42 -21.33
CA VAL A 35 2.11 -14.78 -22.04
C VAL A 35 2.83 -15.91 -22.77
N ASP A 36 2.41 -16.18 -24.01
CA ASP A 36 3.17 -17.01 -24.94
C ASP A 36 4.42 -16.23 -25.36
N THR A 37 5.42 -16.26 -24.51
CA THR A 37 6.80 -16.03 -24.92
C THR A 37 7.61 -17.20 -24.40
N PRO A 38 8.45 -17.83 -25.26
CA PRO A 38 9.26 -18.98 -24.89
C PRO A 38 10.46 -18.52 -24.05
N TYR A 39 10.25 -18.25 -22.76
CA TYR A 39 11.31 -18.20 -21.77
C TYR A 39 11.21 -19.43 -20.86
N HIS A 40 11.38 -20.62 -21.50
CA HIS A 40 11.89 -21.77 -20.81
C HIS A 40 13.42 -21.77 -20.95
N GLU A 41 14.06 -20.86 -20.29
CA GLU A 41 15.43 -21.09 -19.88
C GLU A 41 15.36 -21.79 -18.52
N THR A 42 15.60 -23.12 -18.54
CA THR A 42 15.98 -23.87 -17.36
C THR A 42 17.25 -23.22 -16.82
N ALA A 43 17.10 -22.19 -16.00
CA ALA A 43 18.18 -21.59 -15.26
C ALA A 43 18.79 -22.71 -14.40
N ARG A 44 19.94 -23.20 -14.78
CA ARG A 44 20.86 -23.87 -13.87
C ARG A 44 21.17 -22.82 -12.81
N TYR A 45 20.63 -23.02 -11.63
CA TYR A 45 20.93 -22.20 -10.45
C TYR A 45 22.42 -22.38 -10.13
N ASN A 46 23.26 -21.58 -10.75
CA ASN A 46 24.56 -21.26 -10.20
C ASN A 46 24.30 -20.33 -9.02
N SER A 47 25.02 -20.51 -7.91
CA SER A 47 24.99 -19.58 -6.77
C SER A 47 25.04 -18.14 -7.31
N PRO A 48 24.08 -17.26 -6.94
CA PRO A 48 24.02 -15.94 -7.55
C PRO A 48 25.36 -15.23 -7.36
N GLU A 49 25.88 -14.68 -8.45
CA GLU A 49 27.09 -13.86 -8.41
C GLU A 49 26.88 -12.70 -7.43
N PRO A 50 27.88 -12.35 -6.60
CA PRO A 50 27.76 -11.30 -5.59
C PRO A 50 27.20 -9.98 -6.11
N ASP A 51 27.40 -9.68 -7.37
CA ASP A 51 26.97 -8.44 -8.03
C ASP A 51 25.46 -8.35 -8.27
N GLN A 52 24.71 -9.46 -8.24
CA GLN A 52 23.26 -9.44 -8.43
C GLN A 52 22.52 -8.72 -7.29
N TYR A 53 22.99 -8.83 -6.05
CA TYR A 53 22.40 -8.11 -4.93
C TYR A 53 22.78 -6.63 -4.97
N ALA A 54 24.04 -6.31 -5.31
CA ALA A 54 24.52 -4.94 -5.44
C ALA A 54 23.79 -4.15 -6.53
N ALA A 55 23.20 -4.83 -7.52
CA ALA A 55 22.34 -4.21 -8.52
C ALA A 55 20.96 -3.80 -7.99
N CYS A 56 20.55 -4.29 -6.81
CA CYS A 56 19.30 -3.89 -6.18
C CYS A 56 19.46 -2.51 -5.52
N LEU A 57 18.62 -1.55 -5.87
CA LEU A 57 18.73 -0.16 -5.40
C LEU A 57 18.58 -0.01 -3.87
N HIS A 58 17.98 -0.98 -3.20
CA HIS A 58 17.83 -1.03 -1.73
C HIS A 58 18.83 -2.00 -1.04
N TYR A 59 19.88 -2.38 -1.75
CA TYR A 59 20.97 -3.20 -1.22
C TYR A 59 21.73 -2.52 -0.08
N LEU A 60 22.08 -3.28 0.94
CA LEU A 60 22.93 -2.88 2.04
C LEU A 60 24.15 -3.77 2.13
N GLU A 61 25.35 -3.20 1.98
CA GLU A 61 26.60 -3.95 2.08
C GLU A 61 26.74 -4.69 3.41
N SER A 62 26.24 -4.10 4.50
CA SER A 62 26.25 -4.73 5.84
C SER A 62 25.49 -6.05 5.90
N ASN A 63 24.53 -6.27 5.00
CA ASN A 63 23.66 -7.45 4.99
C ASN A 63 24.10 -8.50 3.95
N ARG A 64 25.22 -8.29 3.26
CA ARG A 64 25.67 -9.16 2.15
C ARG A 64 25.76 -10.64 2.54
N THR A 65 26.34 -10.94 3.70
CA THR A 65 26.46 -12.33 4.19
C THR A 65 25.09 -12.96 4.43
N ASP A 66 24.13 -12.17 4.94
CA ASP A 66 22.78 -12.63 5.19
C ASP A 66 22.01 -12.88 3.90
N TYR A 67 22.20 -12.05 2.85
CA TYR A 67 21.61 -12.30 1.53
C TYR A 67 22.07 -13.63 0.94
N LEU A 68 23.37 -13.91 0.98
CA LEU A 68 23.92 -15.17 0.48
C LEU A 68 23.38 -16.38 1.26
N ALA A 69 23.34 -16.30 2.59
CA ALA A 69 22.84 -17.38 3.43
C ALA A 69 21.32 -17.58 3.26
N TYR A 70 20.57 -16.50 3.05
CA TYR A 70 19.12 -16.56 2.83
C TYR A 70 18.77 -17.16 1.47
N GLN A 71 19.47 -16.77 0.41
CA GLN A 71 19.31 -17.33 -0.94
C GLN A 71 19.59 -18.84 -1.00
N GLN A 72 20.58 -19.33 -0.24
CA GLN A 72 20.85 -20.78 -0.17
C GLN A 72 19.67 -21.57 0.37
N LYS A 73 18.88 -20.98 1.27
CA LYS A 73 17.67 -21.59 1.85
C LYS A 73 16.42 -21.39 1.00
N HIS A 74 16.44 -20.37 0.15
CA HIS A 74 15.33 -19.92 -0.69
C HIS A 74 15.80 -19.75 -2.15
N PRO A 75 16.18 -20.85 -2.81
CA PRO A 75 16.72 -20.80 -4.18
C PRO A 75 15.68 -20.34 -5.22
N GLU A 76 14.40 -20.37 -4.88
CA GLU A 76 13.28 -19.93 -5.70
C GLU A 76 13.15 -18.38 -5.79
N LEU A 77 13.77 -17.65 -4.86
CA LEU A 77 13.66 -16.19 -4.81
C LEU A 77 14.69 -15.55 -5.78
N ASN A 78 14.30 -14.46 -6.42
CA ASN A 78 15.23 -13.59 -7.14
C ASN A 78 16.00 -12.67 -6.18
N ALA A 79 17.07 -12.03 -6.67
CA ALA A 79 17.93 -11.16 -5.84
C ALA A 79 17.16 -10.00 -5.19
N TRP A 80 16.19 -9.41 -5.87
CA TRP A 80 15.37 -8.33 -5.34
C TRP A 80 14.56 -8.77 -4.12
N ASP A 81 13.89 -9.94 -4.22
CA ASP A 81 13.08 -10.48 -3.14
C ASP A 81 13.95 -10.89 -1.94
N VAL A 82 15.13 -11.47 -2.20
CA VAL A 82 16.11 -11.79 -1.15
C VAL A 82 16.54 -10.53 -0.39
N VAL A 83 16.93 -9.46 -1.11
CA VAL A 83 17.33 -8.21 -0.48
C VAL A 83 16.18 -7.61 0.32
N THR A 84 14.97 -7.58 -0.23
CA THR A 84 13.77 -7.07 0.46
C THR A 84 13.50 -7.87 1.74
N GLN A 85 13.45 -9.18 1.66
CA GLN A 85 13.08 -10.05 2.79
C GLN A 85 14.13 -10.02 3.90
N VAL A 86 15.41 -9.99 3.57
CA VAL A 86 16.49 -9.84 4.56
C VAL A 86 16.47 -8.45 5.20
N ASN A 87 16.18 -7.39 4.45
CA ASN A 87 16.05 -6.03 4.99
C ASN A 87 14.84 -5.88 5.94
N ILE A 88 13.78 -6.65 5.72
CA ILE A 88 12.68 -6.79 6.69
C ILE A 88 13.16 -7.49 7.97
N GLY A 89 14.03 -8.50 7.84
CA GLY A 89 14.53 -9.36 8.92
C GLY A 89 14.05 -10.81 8.83
N LEU A 90 13.46 -11.24 7.69
CA LEU A 90 12.88 -12.59 7.53
C LEU A 90 13.93 -13.70 7.46
N ASN A 91 15.22 -13.37 7.39
CA ASN A 91 16.34 -14.30 7.52
C ASN A 91 16.51 -14.87 8.94
N ARG A 92 15.74 -14.38 9.92
CA ARG A 92 15.80 -14.78 11.35
C ARG A 92 14.39 -14.96 11.95
N PRO A 93 14.27 -15.71 13.05
CA PRO A 93 12.97 -15.90 13.71
C PRO A 93 12.39 -14.58 14.21
N PHE A 94 11.05 -14.47 14.22
CA PHE A 94 10.34 -13.34 14.80
C PHE A 94 10.74 -13.11 16.26
N TYR A 95 10.78 -11.86 16.67
CA TYR A 95 11.17 -11.41 18.02
C TYR A 95 12.62 -11.73 18.39
N THR A 96 13.51 -11.85 17.39
CA THR A 96 14.96 -11.92 17.58
C THR A 96 15.66 -10.74 16.94
N GLY A 97 16.84 -10.33 17.44
CA GLY A 97 17.56 -9.18 16.93
C GLY A 97 16.74 -7.89 16.94
N ILE A 98 15.94 -7.69 17.98
CA ILE A 98 15.01 -6.57 18.11
C ILE A 98 15.76 -5.26 18.16
N GLN A 99 15.31 -4.30 17.34
CA GLN A 99 15.82 -2.92 17.31
C GLN A 99 14.76 -1.96 17.87
N THR A 100 15.20 -0.96 18.63
CA THR A 100 14.34 0.17 18.96
C THR A 100 14.32 1.13 17.78
N VAL A 101 13.15 1.64 17.41
CA VAL A 101 13.00 2.60 16.31
C VAL A 101 13.70 3.92 16.63
N ASP A 102 14.34 4.52 15.63
CA ASP A 102 15.11 5.77 15.81
C ASP A 102 14.18 6.99 15.95
N ASP A 103 13.16 7.10 15.09
CA ASP A 103 12.16 8.17 15.17
C ASP A 103 10.75 7.61 15.38
N PRO A 104 10.30 7.53 16.64
CA PRO A 104 8.94 7.06 16.95
C PRO A 104 7.84 8.03 16.53
N ASN A 105 8.18 9.28 16.13
CA ASN A 105 7.21 10.29 15.68
C ASN A 105 6.97 10.27 14.17
N SER A 106 7.79 9.57 13.40
CA SER A 106 7.58 9.43 11.96
C SER A 106 6.21 8.81 11.64
N LEU A 107 5.53 9.31 10.62
CA LEU A 107 4.31 8.68 10.09
C LEU A 107 4.59 7.28 9.51
N LEU A 108 5.83 7.06 9.07
CA LEU A 108 6.31 5.79 8.50
C LEU A 108 7.06 4.93 9.51
N VAL A 109 6.97 5.24 10.82
CA VAL A 109 7.59 4.40 11.85
C VAL A 109 7.10 2.96 11.73
N LEU A 110 8.02 2.03 11.47
CA LEU A 110 7.70 0.62 11.39
C LEU A 110 7.83 -0.03 12.77
N CYS A 111 6.69 -0.44 13.32
CA CYS A 111 6.59 -1.18 14.56
C CYS A 111 6.08 -2.58 14.23
N ASN A 112 6.93 -3.58 14.36
CA ASN A 112 6.66 -4.96 13.94
C ASN A 112 7.38 -5.98 14.84
N LYS A 113 7.55 -7.21 14.41
CA LYS A 113 8.19 -8.27 15.20
C LYS A 113 9.70 -8.10 15.41
N TYR A 114 10.34 -7.20 14.66
CA TYR A 114 11.78 -6.91 14.74
C TYR A 114 12.11 -5.51 15.26
N ARG A 115 11.12 -4.61 15.23
CA ARG A 115 11.27 -3.21 15.62
C ARG A 115 10.24 -2.84 16.67
N LYS A 116 10.72 -2.24 17.77
CA LYS A 116 9.87 -1.81 18.89
C LYS A 116 9.97 -0.32 19.14
N LEU A 117 8.89 0.25 19.64
CA LEU A 117 8.89 1.59 20.23
C LEU A 117 9.58 1.58 21.60
N PRO A 118 10.13 2.72 22.05
CA PRO A 118 10.53 2.87 23.45
C PRO A 118 9.39 2.55 24.41
N ASP A 119 9.68 1.89 25.51
CA ASP A 119 8.66 1.34 26.42
C ASP A 119 7.67 2.41 26.94
N GLY A 120 8.16 3.58 27.27
CA GLY A 120 7.36 4.71 27.76
C GLY A 120 6.84 5.65 26.69
N TYR A 121 7.06 5.34 25.39
CA TYR A 121 6.64 6.25 24.33
C TYR A 121 5.12 6.40 24.26
N ALA A 122 4.69 7.65 24.18
CA ALA A 122 3.34 8.06 23.83
C ALA A 122 3.42 9.31 22.93
N PRO A 123 2.64 9.39 21.83
CA PRO A 123 2.61 10.59 20.99
C PRO A 123 2.10 11.80 21.79
N ALA A 124 2.73 12.96 21.57
CA ALA A 124 2.36 14.21 22.24
C ALA A 124 1.10 14.86 21.65
N ASP A 125 0.72 14.50 20.42
CA ASP A 125 -0.37 15.10 19.63
C ASP A 125 -1.63 14.24 19.58
N LEU A 126 -1.85 13.36 20.55
CA LEU A 126 -3.06 12.57 20.67
C LEU A 126 -4.28 13.46 20.88
N ARG A 127 -5.35 13.21 20.12
CA ARG A 127 -6.68 13.76 20.34
C ARG A 127 -7.75 12.69 20.27
N SER A 128 -8.86 12.92 20.98
CA SER A 128 -10.02 12.05 20.88
C SER A 128 -10.74 12.24 19.55
N LEU A 129 -11.22 11.13 19.01
CA LEU A 129 -12.13 11.12 17.87
C LEU A 129 -13.48 11.68 18.28
N SER A 130 -14.23 12.24 17.35
CA SER A 130 -15.59 12.72 17.53
C SER A 130 -16.48 11.61 18.09
N SER A 131 -17.32 11.92 19.06
CA SER A 131 -18.11 10.96 19.85
C SER A 131 -19.00 10.04 18.99
N GLY A 132 -19.47 10.52 17.84
CA GLY A 132 -20.27 9.70 16.91
C GLY A 132 -19.46 8.65 16.13
N LEU A 133 -18.14 8.76 16.10
CA LEU A 133 -17.24 7.88 15.36
C LEU A 133 -16.49 6.87 16.23
N ALA A 134 -16.57 7.03 17.55
CA ALA A 134 -15.88 6.16 18.48
C ALA A 134 -16.86 5.24 19.23
N ALA A 135 -16.48 3.99 19.46
CA ALA A 135 -17.23 3.03 20.25
C ALA A 135 -16.98 3.18 21.77
N GLY A 136 -16.55 4.35 22.23
CA GLY A 136 -16.25 4.67 23.62
C GLY A 136 -15.40 5.92 23.74
N SER A 137 -15.20 6.42 24.95
CA SER A 137 -14.51 7.69 25.22
C SER A 137 -12.99 7.66 25.05
N ALA A 138 -12.38 6.48 24.89
CA ALA A 138 -10.93 6.28 24.93
C ALA A 138 -10.27 6.14 23.53
N ASN A 139 -10.99 6.37 22.45
CA ASN A 139 -10.43 6.27 21.12
C ASN A 139 -9.71 7.57 20.74
N GLN A 140 -8.40 7.54 20.89
CA GLN A 140 -7.51 8.64 20.55
C GLN A 140 -6.58 8.23 19.39
N MET A 141 -6.29 9.19 18.52
CA MET A 141 -5.29 9.08 17.46
C MET A 141 -4.41 10.32 17.46
N ARG A 142 -3.27 10.26 16.82
CA ARG A 142 -2.50 11.47 16.49
C ARG A 142 -3.36 12.38 15.64
N ARG A 143 -3.21 13.69 15.84
CA ARG A 143 -4.08 14.72 15.26
C ARG A 143 -4.30 14.53 13.76
N GLU A 144 -3.24 14.40 12.98
CA GLU A 144 -3.33 14.26 11.52
C GLU A 144 -4.10 12.97 11.11
N ALA A 145 -3.80 11.84 11.76
CA ALA A 145 -4.50 10.58 11.50
C ALA A 145 -5.98 10.64 11.90
N ALA A 146 -6.29 11.34 13.00
CA ALA A 146 -7.65 11.55 13.46
C ALA A 146 -8.46 12.41 12.49
N ASP A 147 -7.88 13.52 11.98
CA ASP A 147 -8.51 14.40 11.00
C ASP A 147 -8.79 13.64 9.69
N ALA A 148 -7.81 12.84 9.24
CA ALA A 148 -7.97 11.98 8.05
C ALA A 148 -9.05 10.90 8.23
N PHE A 149 -9.11 10.26 9.42
CA PHE A 149 -10.12 9.25 9.72
C PHE A 149 -11.52 9.84 9.77
N GLU A 150 -11.70 11.01 10.35
CA GLU A 150 -13.00 11.70 10.41
C GLU A 150 -13.48 12.11 9.01
N ALA A 151 -12.58 12.61 8.15
CA ALA A 151 -12.89 12.91 6.75
C ALA A 151 -13.29 11.65 5.97
N LEU A 152 -12.54 10.56 6.13
CA LEU A 152 -12.86 9.25 5.54
C LEU A 152 -14.24 8.76 5.96
N CYS A 153 -14.56 8.83 7.26
CA CYS A 153 -15.86 8.41 7.78
C CYS A 153 -17.02 9.27 7.25
N ALA A 154 -16.79 10.57 7.04
CA ALA A 154 -17.78 11.48 6.45
C ALA A 154 -18.08 11.09 4.99
N ASP A 155 -17.07 10.84 4.19
CA ASP A 155 -17.23 10.45 2.78
C ASP A 155 -17.80 9.03 2.64
N ALA A 156 -17.38 8.09 3.50
CA ALA A 156 -17.99 6.76 3.58
C ALA A 156 -19.50 6.88 3.88
N LYS A 157 -19.89 7.74 4.82
CA LYS A 157 -21.28 7.98 5.17
C LYS A 157 -22.06 8.59 4.01
N ALA A 158 -21.48 9.54 3.28
CA ALA A 158 -22.07 10.11 2.07
C ALA A 158 -22.29 9.05 0.97
N ALA A 159 -21.42 8.04 0.92
CA ALA A 159 -21.53 6.88 0.04
C ALA A 159 -22.46 5.76 0.58
N GLY A 160 -23.12 5.97 1.74
CA GLY A 160 -24.06 5.03 2.35
C GLY A 160 -23.46 4.00 3.31
N TYR A 161 -22.18 4.14 3.67
CA TYR A 161 -21.46 3.22 4.55
C TYR A 161 -21.25 3.82 5.95
N THR A 162 -21.33 2.98 6.99
CA THR A 162 -21.11 3.43 8.37
C THR A 162 -19.86 2.78 8.95
N ILE A 163 -18.79 3.56 9.09
CA ILE A 163 -17.52 3.13 9.66
C ILE A 163 -17.29 3.85 10.99
N ARG A 164 -16.86 3.11 12.02
CA ARG A 164 -16.56 3.63 13.36
C ARG A 164 -15.29 3.01 13.92
N ALA A 165 -14.57 3.76 14.75
CA ALA A 165 -13.45 3.24 15.53
C ALA A 165 -13.94 2.29 16.62
N GLN A 166 -13.36 1.10 16.68
CA GLN A 166 -13.49 0.13 17.76
C GLN A 166 -12.39 0.28 18.81
N SER A 167 -11.15 0.51 18.36
CA SER A 167 -9.95 0.68 19.19
C SER A 167 -8.98 1.56 18.41
N ALA A 168 -8.24 2.43 19.11
CA ALA A 168 -7.22 3.26 18.45
C ALA A 168 -5.93 3.27 19.30
N TYR A 169 -5.43 4.42 19.78
CA TYR A 169 -4.23 4.44 20.60
C TYR A 169 -4.31 3.46 21.79
N ARG A 170 -3.22 2.71 21.98
CA ARG A 170 -3.07 1.76 23.08
C ARG A 170 -1.67 1.91 23.70
N SER A 171 -1.61 2.27 24.96
CA SER A 171 -0.33 2.44 25.65
C SER A 171 0.46 1.13 25.79
N TYR A 172 1.77 1.24 26.02
CA TYR A 172 2.64 0.10 26.32
C TYR A 172 2.09 -0.78 27.45
N SER A 173 1.66 -0.17 28.56
CA SER A 173 1.15 -0.91 29.71
C SER A 173 -0.16 -1.66 29.42
N THR A 174 -1.04 -1.03 28.65
CA THR A 174 -2.28 -1.68 28.19
C THR A 174 -2.00 -2.86 27.29
N GLN A 175 -1.07 -2.69 26.31
CA GLN A 175 -0.66 -3.78 25.41
C GLN A 175 0.02 -4.92 26.18
N LYS A 176 0.87 -4.61 27.16
CA LYS A 176 1.52 -5.61 28.02
C LYS A 176 0.49 -6.50 28.72
N SER A 177 -0.52 -5.89 29.32
CA SER A 177 -1.59 -6.60 30.03
C SER A 177 -2.47 -7.40 29.06
N LEU A 178 -2.77 -6.85 27.88
CA LEU A 178 -3.57 -7.51 26.85
C LEU A 178 -2.84 -8.76 26.32
N TYR A 179 -1.57 -8.61 25.94
CA TYR A 179 -0.76 -9.72 25.44
C TYR A 179 -0.61 -10.83 26.49
N ALA A 180 -0.36 -10.47 27.76
CA ALA A 180 -0.24 -11.45 28.83
C ALA A 180 -1.50 -12.32 28.99
N ARG A 181 -2.70 -11.73 28.83
CA ARG A 181 -3.96 -12.48 28.87
C ARG A 181 -4.11 -13.44 27.68
N TYR A 182 -3.69 -13.01 26.49
CA TYR A 182 -3.71 -13.86 25.30
C TYR A 182 -2.69 -14.99 25.40
N ALA A 183 -1.47 -14.69 25.83
CA ALA A 183 -0.42 -15.68 26.02
C ALA A 183 -0.77 -16.72 27.11
N ALA A 184 -1.49 -16.31 28.16
CA ALA A 184 -2.00 -17.24 29.17
C ALA A 184 -3.10 -18.17 28.65
N ARG A 185 -3.90 -17.72 27.67
CA ARG A 185 -4.98 -18.49 27.07
C ARG A 185 -4.50 -19.43 25.97
N ASP A 186 -3.66 -18.93 25.05
CA ASP A 186 -3.35 -19.59 23.78
C ASP A 186 -1.86 -20.00 23.67
N GLY A 187 -1.08 -19.75 24.71
CA GLY A 187 0.38 -19.84 24.67
C GLY A 187 1.02 -18.64 23.94
N ALA A 188 2.31 -18.41 24.16
CA ALA A 188 3.00 -17.28 23.53
C ALA A 188 3.01 -17.39 21.99
N ALA A 189 3.28 -18.57 21.43
CA ALA A 189 3.30 -18.79 19.99
C ALA A 189 1.93 -18.56 19.35
N GLY A 190 0.84 -18.99 20.02
CA GLY A 190 -0.52 -18.75 19.55
C GLY A 190 -0.90 -17.27 19.62
N ALA A 191 -0.55 -16.58 20.71
CA ALA A 191 -0.82 -15.16 20.87
C ALA A 191 -0.03 -14.30 19.86
N ASP A 192 1.22 -14.65 19.55
CA ASP A 192 2.07 -13.93 18.60
C ASP A 192 1.46 -13.83 17.18
N VAL A 193 0.56 -14.74 16.81
CA VAL A 193 -0.06 -14.74 15.46
C VAL A 193 -1.04 -13.58 15.27
N TYR A 194 -1.65 -13.07 16.35
CA TYR A 194 -2.72 -12.06 16.28
C TYR A 194 -2.57 -10.92 17.27
N SER A 195 -1.56 -10.92 18.11
CA SER A 195 -1.32 -9.86 19.10
C SER A 195 0.15 -9.54 19.21
N ALA A 196 0.47 -8.27 19.16
CA ALA A 196 1.84 -7.80 19.34
C ALA A 196 2.27 -7.88 20.82
N ARG A 197 3.54 -8.20 21.06
CA ARG A 197 4.17 -8.00 22.36
C ARG A 197 4.25 -6.52 22.70
N ALA A 198 4.37 -6.16 23.99
CA ALA A 198 4.48 -4.77 24.43
C ALA A 198 5.67 -4.06 23.75
N GLY A 199 5.47 -2.87 23.27
CA GLY A 199 6.43 -2.11 22.46
C GLY A 199 6.40 -2.43 20.98
N HIS A 200 5.89 -3.60 20.58
CA HIS A 200 5.81 -4.05 19.18
C HIS A 200 4.43 -3.77 18.52
N SER A 201 3.50 -3.18 19.27
CA SER A 201 2.18 -2.83 18.74
C SER A 201 2.19 -1.43 18.13
N ASP A 202 1.81 -1.34 16.88
CA ASP A 202 1.66 -0.06 16.17
C ASP A 202 0.49 0.79 16.67
N HIS A 203 -0.45 0.23 17.46
CA HIS A 203 -1.42 1.03 18.23
C HIS A 203 -0.75 2.03 19.17
N GLN A 204 0.46 1.74 19.65
CA GLN A 204 1.22 2.66 20.53
C GLN A 204 1.70 3.90 19.76
N THR A 205 1.77 3.85 18.42
CA THR A 205 2.13 5.02 17.60
C THR A 205 1.03 6.08 17.55
N GLY A 206 -0.22 5.75 17.93
CA GLY A 206 -1.37 6.62 17.73
C GLY A 206 -1.79 6.81 16.26
N LEU A 207 -1.23 6.02 15.34
CA LEU A 207 -1.50 6.06 13.90
C LEU A 207 -2.40 4.92 13.44
N VAL A 208 -2.96 4.14 14.34
CA VAL A 208 -3.76 2.96 14.04
C VAL A 208 -5.18 3.11 14.56
N VAL A 209 -6.11 2.56 13.82
CA VAL A 209 -7.49 2.37 14.24
C VAL A 209 -8.01 1.01 13.81
N ASP A 210 -8.51 0.23 14.78
CA ASP A 210 -9.38 -0.91 14.48
C ASP A 210 -10.78 -0.39 14.20
N VAL A 211 -11.35 -0.81 13.09
CA VAL A 211 -12.67 -0.34 12.65
C VAL A 211 -13.75 -1.40 12.74
N LYS A 212 -14.99 -0.94 12.81
CA LYS A 212 -16.20 -1.76 12.68
C LYS A 212 -17.28 -1.00 11.93
N ASN A 213 -18.31 -1.69 11.50
CA ASN A 213 -19.56 -1.08 11.06
C ASN A 213 -20.60 -1.00 12.20
N ALA A 214 -21.82 -0.63 11.87
CA ALA A 214 -22.89 -0.48 12.85
C ALA A 214 -23.43 -1.82 13.40
N THR A 215 -23.31 -2.92 12.64
CA THR A 215 -24.08 -4.16 12.86
C THR A 215 -23.22 -5.38 13.17
N GLN A 216 -22.00 -5.45 12.62
CA GLN A 216 -21.10 -6.60 12.76
C GLN A 216 -20.01 -6.34 13.81
N PRO A 217 -19.55 -7.38 14.52
CA PRO A 217 -18.34 -7.28 15.33
C PRO A 217 -17.13 -7.00 14.44
N TYR A 218 -16.15 -6.27 14.99
CA TYR A 218 -14.97 -5.79 14.21
C TYR A 218 -14.23 -6.92 13.48
N ASN A 219 -14.11 -8.10 14.09
CA ASN A 219 -13.44 -9.26 13.50
C ASN A 219 -14.22 -9.94 12.35
N ARG A 220 -15.37 -9.42 11.97
CA ARG A 220 -16.12 -9.78 10.76
C ARG A 220 -16.23 -8.61 9.78
N PHE A 221 -15.47 -7.55 9.99
CA PHE A 221 -15.49 -6.37 9.12
C PHE A 221 -15.18 -6.70 7.66
N GLY A 222 -14.27 -7.65 7.41
CA GLY A 222 -13.93 -8.14 6.07
C GLY A 222 -15.10 -8.72 5.26
N GLN A 223 -16.21 -9.08 5.94
CA GLN A 223 -17.41 -9.63 5.30
C GLN A 223 -18.46 -8.55 4.97
N THR A 224 -18.16 -7.27 5.21
CA THR A 224 -19.12 -6.16 5.08
C THR A 224 -18.98 -5.39 3.77
N ALA A 225 -20.04 -4.68 3.38
CA ALA A 225 -19.99 -3.77 2.22
C ALA A 225 -19.05 -2.58 2.49
N GLU A 226 -18.93 -2.15 3.74
CA GLU A 226 -17.99 -1.11 4.17
C GLU A 226 -16.54 -1.51 3.88
N TYR A 227 -16.17 -2.78 4.09
CA TYR A 227 -14.84 -3.28 3.75
C TYR A 227 -14.60 -3.28 2.24
N GLN A 228 -15.61 -3.67 1.44
CA GLN A 228 -15.47 -3.64 -0.03
C GLN A 228 -15.21 -2.21 -0.52
N TRP A 229 -15.93 -1.22 0.03
CA TRP A 229 -15.67 0.20 -0.26
C TRP A 229 -14.30 0.65 0.27
N ALA A 230 -13.94 0.25 1.48
CA ALA A 230 -12.70 0.66 2.15
C ALA A 230 -11.45 0.26 1.36
N LYS A 231 -11.41 -0.96 0.82
CA LYS A 231 -10.27 -1.46 0.05
C LYS A 231 -9.83 -0.51 -1.07
N ASP A 232 -10.77 0.17 -1.71
CA ASP A 232 -10.51 1.02 -2.87
C ASP A 232 -10.42 2.51 -2.51
N ASN A 233 -10.62 2.87 -1.23
CA ASN A 233 -10.77 4.27 -0.85
C ASN A 233 -9.85 4.74 0.28
N ILE A 234 -9.49 3.90 1.26
CA ILE A 234 -8.79 4.36 2.46
C ILE A 234 -7.41 4.96 2.17
N HIS A 235 -6.72 4.49 1.11
CA HIS A 235 -5.43 5.01 0.70
C HIS A 235 -5.50 6.50 0.33
N LYS A 236 -6.64 6.99 -0.20
CA LYS A 236 -6.88 8.40 -0.55
C LYS A 236 -6.89 9.32 0.67
N TYR A 237 -7.07 8.74 1.86
CA TYR A 237 -7.05 9.41 3.17
C TYR A 237 -5.76 9.13 3.95
N GLY A 238 -4.82 8.39 3.38
CA GLY A 238 -3.54 8.07 4.01
C GLY A 238 -3.54 6.80 4.85
N PHE A 239 -4.58 5.97 4.77
CA PHE A 239 -4.65 4.70 5.48
C PHE A 239 -4.35 3.51 4.58
N ILE A 240 -3.81 2.45 5.18
CA ILE A 240 -3.64 1.13 4.59
C ILE A 240 -4.31 0.07 5.47
N ILE A 241 -4.70 -1.06 4.90
CA ILE A 241 -4.93 -2.30 5.65
C ILE A 241 -3.55 -2.85 5.98
N HIS A 242 -3.15 -2.85 7.26
CA HIS A 242 -1.77 -3.17 7.63
C HIS A 242 -1.43 -4.64 7.45
N TYR A 243 -2.39 -5.53 7.73
CA TYR A 243 -2.23 -6.98 7.64
C TYR A 243 -3.21 -7.56 6.61
N PRO A 244 -2.97 -7.31 5.30
CA PRO A 244 -3.85 -7.82 4.26
C PRO A 244 -3.72 -9.34 4.09
N GLU A 245 -4.67 -9.94 3.40
CA GLU A 245 -4.68 -11.36 3.10
C GLU A 245 -3.39 -11.78 2.35
N GLY A 246 -2.84 -12.94 2.72
CA GLY A 246 -1.65 -13.51 2.08
C GLY A 246 -0.30 -12.99 2.58
N THR A 247 -0.28 -12.02 3.53
CA THR A 247 0.97 -11.37 3.97
C THR A 247 1.51 -11.86 5.32
N GLN A 248 0.93 -12.90 5.90
CA GLN A 248 1.35 -13.41 7.22
C GLN A 248 2.81 -13.86 7.27
N SER A 249 3.35 -14.39 6.18
CA SER A 249 4.77 -14.78 6.10
C SER A 249 5.72 -13.60 6.17
N ILE A 250 5.26 -12.40 5.81
CA ILE A 250 6.02 -11.14 5.83
C ILE A 250 5.84 -10.43 7.18
N THR A 251 4.60 -10.18 7.57
CA THR A 251 4.26 -9.39 8.75
C THR A 251 4.31 -10.18 10.06
N GLY A 252 4.15 -11.51 9.98
CA GLY A 252 4.00 -12.41 11.11
C GLY A 252 2.63 -12.35 11.79
N TYR A 253 1.67 -11.57 11.25
CA TYR A 253 0.31 -11.48 11.74
C TYR A 253 -0.67 -12.06 10.74
N LYS A 254 -1.74 -12.69 11.26
CA LYS A 254 -2.86 -13.12 10.42
C LYS A 254 -3.54 -11.91 9.78
N THR A 255 -4.36 -12.18 8.77
CA THR A 255 -5.19 -11.16 8.13
C THR A 255 -6.09 -10.43 9.13
N GLU A 256 -6.07 -9.10 9.09
CA GLU A 256 -6.88 -8.22 9.93
C GLU A 256 -7.47 -7.09 9.10
N GLU A 257 -8.63 -7.32 8.49
CA GLU A 257 -9.28 -6.38 7.57
C GLU A 257 -9.75 -5.11 8.28
N TRP A 258 -9.91 -5.16 9.59
CA TRP A 258 -10.33 -4.06 10.44
C TRP A 258 -9.16 -3.17 10.90
N HIS A 259 -7.90 -3.64 10.80
CA HIS A 259 -6.73 -2.97 11.35
C HIS A 259 -6.12 -2.03 10.32
N TRP A 260 -6.42 -0.73 10.45
CA TRP A 260 -5.98 0.30 9.52
C TRP A 260 -4.87 1.15 10.10
N ARG A 261 -3.79 1.29 9.33
CA ARG A 261 -2.63 2.09 9.69
C ARG A 261 -2.57 3.36 8.84
N TYR A 262 -2.46 4.53 9.49
CA TYR A 262 -2.17 5.80 8.83
C TYR A 262 -0.67 5.91 8.54
N VAL A 263 -0.32 6.22 7.30
CA VAL A 263 1.06 6.38 6.81
C VAL A 263 1.22 7.65 5.95
N GLY A 264 0.19 8.51 5.88
CA GLY A 264 0.12 9.65 4.96
C GLY A 264 -0.34 9.24 3.56
N LYS A 265 -0.93 10.18 2.82
CA LYS A 265 -1.59 9.90 1.53
C LYS A 265 -0.64 9.38 0.46
N GLU A 266 0.57 9.91 0.40
CA GLU A 266 1.57 9.53 -0.59
C GLU A 266 1.98 8.06 -0.41
N ALA A 267 2.44 7.69 0.79
CA ALA A 267 2.85 6.32 1.08
C ALA A 267 1.68 5.33 1.01
N ALA A 268 0.49 5.71 1.50
CA ALA A 268 -0.69 4.85 1.41
C ALA A 268 -1.09 4.55 -0.04
N THR A 269 -1.06 5.56 -0.91
CA THR A 269 -1.35 5.41 -2.33
C THR A 269 -0.28 4.55 -3.02
N ALA A 270 0.99 4.74 -2.67
CA ALA A 270 2.09 3.93 -3.18
C ALA A 270 1.93 2.45 -2.79
N ILE A 271 1.72 2.17 -1.51
CA ILE A 271 1.51 0.81 -0.97
C ILE A 271 0.30 0.14 -1.64
N TYR A 272 -0.81 0.88 -1.78
CA TYR A 272 -2.01 0.40 -2.46
C TYR A 272 -1.74 0.05 -3.93
N ASN A 273 -1.12 0.96 -4.67
CA ASN A 273 -0.86 0.79 -6.11
C ASN A 273 0.14 -0.33 -6.39
N LEU A 274 1.16 -0.47 -5.55
CA LEU A 274 2.20 -1.51 -5.68
C LEU A 274 1.73 -2.87 -5.16
N GLY A 275 0.70 -2.92 -4.33
CA GLY A 275 0.18 -4.15 -3.72
C GLY A 275 1.16 -4.79 -2.72
N ILE A 276 1.98 -3.97 -2.04
CA ILE A 276 2.99 -4.40 -1.07
C ILE A 276 2.57 -4.07 0.37
N THR A 277 3.24 -4.67 1.35
CA THR A 277 3.04 -4.36 2.77
C THR A 277 3.82 -3.11 3.19
N LEU A 278 3.52 -2.57 4.38
CA LEU A 278 4.33 -1.49 4.99
C LEU A 278 5.76 -1.97 5.27
N ASP A 279 5.94 -3.23 5.67
CA ASP A 279 7.25 -3.83 5.90
C ASP A 279 8.11 -3.80 4.62
N GLU A 280 7.54 -4.24 3.50
CA GLU A 280 8.19 -4.18 2.18
C GLU A 280 8.45 -2.74 1.74
N TYR A 281 7.46 -1.85 1.91
CA TYR A 281 7.63 -0.43 1.58
C TYR A 281 8.82 0.19 2.32
N CYS A 282 8.91 -0.04 3.62
CA CYS A 282 10.04 0.43 4.43
C CYS A 282 11.36 -0.19 3.99
N ALA A 283 11.39 -1.51 3.74
CA ALA A 283 12.60 -2.21 3.31
C ALA A 283 13.10 -1.75 1.94
N ILE A 284 12.20 -1.41 1.01
CA ILE A 284 12.54 -1.01 -0.35
C ILE A 284 12.87 0.49 -0.41
N PHE A 285 11.96 1.34 0.10
CA PHE A 285 12.02 2.78 -0.18
C PHE A 285 12.68 3.61 0.93
N LEU A 286 12.81 3.06 2.15
CA LEU A 286 13.36 3.80 3.30
C LEU A 286 14.70 3.26 3.80
N THR A 287 15.14 2.09 3.34
CA THR A 287 16.34 1.44 3.87
C THR A 287 17.56 1.61 2.95
N GLY A 288 17.36 1.80 1.65
CA GLY A 288 18.44 1.81 0.67
C GLY A 288 19.29 3.08 0.65
N ASN A 289 20.53 2.94 0.18
CA ASN A 289 21.46 4.04 -0.07
C ASN A 289 21.38 4.57 -1.50
N ALA A 290 20.32 4.23 -2.24
CA ALA A 290 20.15 4.69 -3.60
C ALA A 290 20.17 6.23 -3.66
N SER A 291 21.09 6.80 -4.40
CA SER A 291 21.30 8.24 -4.55
C SER A 291 21.15 8.65 -6.02
N GLY A 292 20.90 9.93 -6.23
CA GLY A 292 20.73 10.51 -7.56
C GLY A 292 19.28 10.83 -7.88
N THR A 293 19.06 11.36 -9.08
CA THR A 293 17.71 11.72 -9.54
C THR A 293 16.94 10.45 -9.92
N PRO A 294 15.72 10.22 -9.36
CA PRO A 294 14.89 9.10 -9.78
C PRO A 294 14.53 9.20 -11.26
N SER A 295 14.64 8.07 -11.96
CA SER A 295 14.27 7.96 -13.37
C SER A 295 13.82 6.53 -13.68
N LEU A 296 13.26 6.32 -14.88
CA LEU A 296 12.86 5.02 -15.40
C LEU A 296 13.50 4.81 -16.77
N THR A 297 13.86 3.57 -17.08
CA THR A 297 14.15 3.13 -18.45
C THR A 297 13.06 2.19 -18.92
N SER A 298 12.64 2.31 -20.19
CA SER A 298 11.61 1.47 -20.81
C SER A 298 12.24 0.42 -21.71
N ASP A 299 11.67 -0.79 -21.76
CA ASP A 299 12.00 -1.82 -22.75
C ASP A 299 11.28 -1.60 -24.09
N THR A 300 10.33 -0.68 -24.11
CA THR A 300 9.46 -0.41 -25.26
C THR A 300 10.06 0.69 -26.14
N PRO A 301 10.03 0.55 -27.47
CA PRO A 301 10.45 1.62 -28.38
C PRO A 301 9.61 2.87 -28.19
N GLY A 302 10.15 4.05 -28.58
CA GLY A 302 9.50 5.34 -28.39
C GLY A 302 8.13 5.51 -29.06
N GLN A 303 7.72 4.58 -29.94
CA GLN A 303 6.42 4.60 -30.61
C GLN A 303 5.89 3.17 -30.83
N ILE A 304 4.61 2.95 -30.52
CA ILE A 304 3.89 1.70 -30.76
C ILE A 304 2.49 1.95 -31.31
N SER A 305 1.87 0.89 -31.87
CA SER A 305 0.47 0.87 -32.27
C SER A 305 -0.29 -0.19 -31.47
N VAL A 306 -1.49 0.14 -31.00
CA VAL A 306 -2.38 -0.74 -30.24
C VAL A 306 -3.76 -0.67 -30.87
N LYS A 307 -4.46 -1.80 -31.04
CA LYS A 307 -5.85 -1.76 -31.52
C LYS A 307 -6.79 -1.33 -30.41
N ALA A 308 -7.91 -0.70 -30.78
CA ALA A 308 -8.97 -0.42 -29.80
C ALA A 308 -9.48 -1.73 -29.17
N GLY A 309 -9.51 -1.76 -27.83
CA GLY A 309 -9.85 -2.94 -27.04
C GLY A 309 -8.64 -3.78 -26.58
N ASP A 310 -7.51 -3.70 -27.28
CA ASP A 310 -6.28 -4.44 -26.90
C ASP A 310 -5.54 -3.77 -25.77
N THR A 311 -4.78 -4.58 -25.02
CA THR A 311 -3.93 -4.13 -23.90
C THR A 311 -2.46 -4.31 -24.28
N TYR A 312 -1.64 -3.33 -23.89
CA TYR A 312 -0.17 -3.39 -23.95
C TYR A 312 0.43 -3.14 -22.58
N THR A 313 1.51 -3.86 -22.24
CA THR A 313 2.19 -3.71 -20.95
C THR A 313 3.63 -3.25 -21.16
N PHE A 314 3.98 -2.12 -20.56
CA PHE A 314 5.33 -1.57 -20.52
C PHE A 314 6.09 -2.14 -19.33
N LEU A 315 7.33 -2.55 -19.53
CA LEU A 315 8.29 -2.81 -18.47
C LEU A 315 9.14 -1.55 -18.26
N LEU A 316 9.01 -0.93 -17.10
CA LEU A 316 9.74 0.26 -16.69
C LEU A 316 10.67 -0.08 -15.51
N LYS A 317 11.97 0.14 -15.68
CA LYS A 317 13.02 -0.19 -14.72
C LYS A 317 13.48 1.07 -13.98
N PRO A 318 13.38 1.12 -12.63
CA PRO A 318 13.86 2.24 -11.84
C PRO A 318 15.39 2.40 -11.92
N GLN A 319 15.83 3.65 -11.86
CA GLN A 319 17.23 4.07 -11.80
C GLN A 319 17.38 5.20 -10.79
N GLY A 320 18.57 5.33 -10.21
CA GLY A 320 18.86 6.38 -9.23
C GLY A 320 18.17 6.13 -7.90
N ALA A 321 17.69 7.19 -7.23
CA ALA A 321 16.96 7.05 -5.98
C ALA A 321 15.63 6.32 -6.16
N LEU A 322 15.28 5.47 -5.19
CA LEU A 322 13.99 4.78 -5.18
C LEU A 322 12.88 5.72 -4.73
N GLN A 323 11.96 5.99 -5.64
CA GLN A 323 10.71 6.69 -5.38
C GLN A 323 9.59 6.01 -6.17
N VAL A 324 8.35 6.13 -5.72
CA VAL A 324 7.20 5.56 -6.41
C VAL A 324 6.70 6.57 -7.46
N PRO A 325 6.75 6.22 -8.76
CA PRO A 325 6.25 7.09 -9.81
C PRO A 325 4.72 7.01 -9.93
N THR A 326 4.13 8.08 -10.48
CA THR A 326 2.76 8.09 -10.97
C THR A 326 2.75 7.89 -12.48
N PHE A 327 1.88 7.02 -12.99
CA PHE A 327 1.73 6.71 -14.41
C PHE A 327 0.42 7.30 -14.95
N THR A 328 0.49 7.97 -16.09
CA THR A 328 -0.67 8.57 -16.75
C THR A 328 -0.58 8.45 -18.26
N THR A 329 -1.71 8.64 -18.95
CA THR A 329 -1.76 8.83 -20.40
C THR A 329 -2.13 10.27 -20.70
N GLY A 330 -1.64 10.82 -21.81
CA GLY A 330 -1.93 12.21 -22.19
C GLY A 330 -3.42 12.43 -22.57
N ASN A 331 -4.10 11.39 -23.06
CA ASN A 331 -5.52 11.39 -23.32
C ASN A 331 -6.14 10.04 -22.95
N GLY A 332 -6.87 10.00 -21.84
CA GLY A 332 -7.51 8.79 -21.33
C GLY A 332 -8.68 8.28 -22.20
N GLU A 333 -9.27 9.12 -23.07
CA GLU A 333 -10.30 8.70 -24.01
C GLU A 333 -9.72 7.91 -25.19
N VAL A 334 -8.44 8.13 -25.51
CA VAL A 334 -7.72 7.37 -26.55
C VAL A 334 -7.05 6.13 -25.96
N LEU A 335 -6.39 6.30 -24.80
CA LEU A 335 -5.61 5.25 -24.14
C LEU A 335 -5.80 5.34 -22.62
N ALA A 336 -6.38 4.32 -22.02
CA ALA A 336 -6.61 4.26 -20.58
C ALA A 336 -5.52 3.42 -19.88
N THR A 337 -5.05 3.86 -18.71
CA THR A 337 -4.27 2.98 -17.82
C THR A 337 -5.21 1.93 -17.23
N CYS A 338 -4.85 0.65 -17.29
CA CYS A 338 -5.71 -0.44 -16.84
C CYS A 338 -5.06 -1.41 -15.86
N GLY A 339 -3.79 -1.23 -15.52
CA GLY A 339 -3.11 -2.04 -14.52
C GLY A 339 -1.72 -1.53 -14.18
N LEU A 340 -1.32 -1.78 -12.93
CA LEU A 340 0.05 -1.58 -12.45
C LEU A 340 0.42 -2.80 -11.62
N VAL A 341 1.54 -3.45 -11.96
CA VAL A 341 2.14 -4.53 -11.18
C VAL A 341 3.58 -4.13 -10.86
N TYR A 342 3.98 -4.25 -9.59
CA TYR A 342 5.35 -4.09 -9.15
C TYR A 342 5.93 -5.45 -8.78
N ARG A 343 6.98 -5.86 -9.48
CA ARG A 343 7.58 -7.17 -9.27
C ARG A 343 9.08 -7.15 -9.59
N GLY A 344 9.89 -7.75 -8.71
CA GLY A 344 11.34 -7.86 -8.90
C GLY A 344 12.01 -6.49 -9.12
N GLY A 345 11.52 -5.44 -8.44
CA GLY A 345 12.01 -4.07 -8.57
C GLY A 345 11.57 -3.32 -9.81
N ASN A 346 10.70 -3.86 -10.63
CA ASN A 346 10.25 -3.25 -11.88
C ASN A 346 8.75 -2.92 -11.87
N TYR A 347 8.37 -1.91 -12.65
CA TYR A 347 6.98 -1.53 -12.87
C TYR A 347 6.47 -2.10 -14.20
N TYR A 348 5.38 -2.83 -14.17
CA TYR A 348 4.65 -3.31 -15.34
C TYR A 348 3.36 -2.50 -15.44
N VAL A 349 3.35 -1.56 -16.38
CA VAL A 349 2.24 -0.60 -16.57
C VAL A 349 1.43 -1.03 -17.77
N SER A 350 0.18 -1.43 -17.53
CA SER A 350 -0.74 -1.85 -18.59
C SER A 350 -1.63 -0.69 -19.02
N VAL A 351 -1.76 -0.53 -20.34
CA VAL A 351 -2.63 0.43 -20.99
C VAL A 351 -3.54 -0.28 -21.96
N ARG A 352 -4.76 0.24 -22.17
CA ARG A 352 -5.74 -0.31 -23.10
C ARG A 352 -6.15 0.76 -24.11
N GLY A 353 -6.13 0.42 -25.39
CA GLY A 353 -6.70 1.26 -26.44
C GLY A 353 -8.20 1.45 -26.22
N ALA A 354 -8.66 2.70 -26.09
CA ALA A 354 -10.06 3.02 -25.84
C ALA A 354 -10.77 3.47 -27.14
N ALA A 355 -10.15 4.40 -27.90
CA ALA A 355 -10.67 4.89 -29.16
C ALA A 355 -9.52 5.24 -30.12
N PRO A 356 -9.75 5.25 -31.46
CA PRO A 356 -8.74 5.65 -32.42
C PRO A 356 -8.19 7.04 -32.16
N GLY A 357 -6.86 7.20 -32.26
CA GLY A 357 -6.15 8.44 -31.99
C GLY A 357 -4.69 8.21 -31.58
N SER A 358 -3.99 9.27 -31.21
CA SER A 358 -2.62 9.18 -30.73
C SER A 358 -2.46 9.94 -29.41
N THR A 359 -1.69 9.35 -28.49
CA THR A 359 -1.36 9.93 -27.18
C THR A 359 -0.03 9.37 -26.67
N ASN A 360 0.43 9.84 -25.52
CA ASN A 360 1.68 9.35 -24.91
C ASN A 360 1.41 8.69 -23.56
N VAL A 361 2.31 7.78 -23.15
CA VAL A 361 2.40 7.26 -21.79
C VAL A 361 3.47 8.05 -21.05
N TYR A 362 3.09 8.55 -19.87
CA TYR A 362 3.96 9.35 -19.01
C TYR A 362 4.18 8.68 -17.67
N ALA A 363 5.35 8.94 -17.09
CA ALA A 363 5.60 8.73 -15.68
C ALA A 363 6.15 10.02 -15.07
N SER A 364 5.81 10.27 -13.81
CA SER A 364 6.34 11.38 -13.02
C SER A 364 6.68 10.93 -11.61
N PHE A 365 7.79 11.41 -11.08
CA PHE A 365 8.13 11.27 -9.66
C PHE A 365 7.67 12.50 -8.89
N PRO A 366 7.46 12.40 -7.56
CA PRO A 366 7.12 13.54 -6.72
C PRO A 366 8.07 14.74 -6.96
N GLY A 367 7.49 15.91 -7.24
CA GLY A 367 8.25 17.13 -7.51
C GLY A 367 8.96 17.21 -8.88
N GLN A 368 8.77 16.23 -9.77
CA GLN A 368 9.36 16.22 -11.12
C GLN A 368 8.31 16.43 -12.21
N THR A 369 8.74 16.98 -13.34
CA THR A 369 7.92 17.09 -14.54
C THR A 369 7.68 15.69 -15.14
N PRO A 370 6.45 15.37 -15.60
CA PRO A 370 6.18 14.11 -16.28
C PRO A 370 7.07 13.89 -17.51
N VAL A 371 7.63 12.70 -17.63
CA VAL A 371 8.46 12.27 -18.77
C VAL A 371 7.64 11.36 -19.66
N SER A 372 7.65 11.60 -20.97
CA SER A 372 7.05 10.71 -21.98
C SER A 372 7.97 9.53 -22.26
N TYR A 373 7.43 8.31 -22.12
CA TYR A 373 8.17 7.07 -22.37
C TYR A 373 7.82 6.42 -23.69
N CYS A 374 6.61 6.64 -24.20
CA CYS A 374 6.18 6.09 -25.48
C CYS A 374 5.02 6.89 -26.06
N SER A 375 5.04 7.10 -27.38
CA SER A 375 3.89 7.55 -28.16
C SER A 375 3.07 6.34 -28.60
N VAL A 376 1.75 6.36 -28.38
CA VAL A 376 0.85 5.24 -28.70
C VAL A 376 -0.19 5.73 -29.69
N THR A 377 -0.29 5.04 -30.82
CA THR A 377 -1.38 5.20 -31.79
C THR A 377 -2.36 4.08 -31.60
N VAL A 378 -3.62 4.41 -31.34
CA VAL A 378 -4.75 3.46 -31.27
C VAL A 378 -5.49 3.46 -32.59
N SER A 379 -5.69 2.28 -33.20
CA SER A 379 -6.38 2.07 -34.48
C SER A 379 -7.67 1.27 -34.34
#